data_6c4a5fba7133e4b7ae282bc12d77ef59
#
_entry.id   6c4a5fba7133e4b7ae282bc12d77ef59
#
_cell.length_a   1.000
_cell.length_b   1.000
_cell.length_c   1.000
_cell.angle_alpha   90.00
_cell.angle_beta   90.00
_cell.angle_gamma   90.00
#
_symmetry.space_group_name_H-M   'P 1'
#
loop_
_entity.id
_entity.type
_entity.pdbx_description
1 polymer ?
#
loop_
_entity_poly.entity_id
_entity_poly.type
_entity_poly.pdbx_seq_one_letter_code
_entity_poly.pdbx_strand_id
1 'polypeptide(L)'
;MKAKNSKKTITDSTVDQDVLTYTVGEDTILDKALIKWDCMGTAAHVTMLSEIKGLKRPIVTKKESALVRKELARVVSLAEKGAFTIREDDQDVHMAVERALTERLGDLGKKIHTGRSRNDQVAVDVRLHIKSEILSLEKELCALSAALCSFGAKAGAVPLVGRTHLQPAMPSTVEMWATGHAEMVLDQLENFEAAYRLADLNPLGSAAGYGVPLPLDRSRTTELLGFSRTIHNCFGASMARGECEASFLSALAQLMCVLSRLAEDMIIFSMPEFAYFRLPREYCTGSSIMPQKYNPDVLELVRGKTAQVVGWQTAALTLLHAMPGGYNRDLQDAKLLYMKGLETVRTTLRILAKLVAGMTVDADACRAAFSPGVFATDVALRKVAAGVPWRDAYHDVRDHLEMLESEDADAAVKAKSHEGTCLGIDLGIYLKRISDATALAEKRLDALEGCCRKLLR
;
A
#
# COMPACT_ATOMS: atom_id res chain seq x y z
N MET A 1 -13.61 55.95 11.70
CA MET A 1 -13.37 54.57 11.23
C MET A 1 -11.89 54.25 11.45
N LYS A 2 -11.54 53.48 12.48
CA LYS A 2 -10.16 53.05 12.77
C LYS A 2 -9.93 51.73 12.01
N ALA A 3 -9.03 51.73 11.03
CA ALA A 3 -8.56 50.53 10.36
C ALA A 3 -7.92 49.60 11.40
N LYS A 4 -8.44 48.37 11.51
CA LYS A 4 -7.81 47.29 12.28
C LYS A 4 -6.51 46.91 11.58
N ASN A 5 -5.36 47.25 12.18
CA ASN A 5 -4.08 46.67 11.82
C ASN A 5 -4.16 45.16 11.99
N SER A 6 -4.35 44.40 10.94
CA SER A 6 -4.07 42.98 10.93
C SER A 6 -2.55 42.82 11.11
N LYS A 7 -2.14 42.08 12.13
CA LYS A 7 -0.74 41.72 12.36
C LYS A 7 -0.28 40.86 11.19
N LYS A 8 0.61 41.41 10.37
CA LYS A 8 1.25 40.71 9.27
C LYS A 8 2.06 39.51 9.76
N THR A 9 1.88 38.35 9.15
CA THR A 9 2.72 37.16 9.36
C THR A 9 4.05 37.30 8.59
N ILE A 10 5.04 36.49 8.96
CA ILE A 10 6.44 36.55 8.45
C ILE A 10 6.55 36.33 6.92
N THR A 11 5.47 35.92 6.24
CA THR A 11 5.35 35.70 4.80
C THR A 11 4.69 36.90 4.06
N ASP A 12 4.68 38.06 4.63
CA ASP A 12 4.05 39.28 4.08
C ASP A 12 4.78 39.85 2.84
N SER A 13 4.96 39.05 1.82
CA SER A 13 4.86 39.48 0.44
C SER A 13 3.39 39.39 0.04
N THR A 14 2.85 40.37 -0.65
CA THR A 14 1.53 40.31 -1.28
C THR A 14 1.59 39.27 -2.39
N VAL A 15 1.48 37.97 -2.02
CA VAL A 15 1.39 36.88 -2.99
C VAL A 15 0.03 37.03 -3.67
N ASP A 16 0.04 37.03 -4.97
CA ASP A 16 -1.17 37.03 -5.79
C ASP A 16 -2.02 35.79 -5.43
N GLN A 17 -3.34 35.95 -5.38
CA GLN A 17 -4.25 34.86 -4.97
C GLN A 17 -4.22 33.68 -5.93
N ASP A 18 -4.06 33.90 -7.23
CA ASP A 18 -3.95 32.85 -8.22
C ASP A 18 -2.65 32.05 -8.02
N VAL A 19 -1.56 32.74 -7.71
CA VAL A 19 -0.27 32.12 -7.37
C VAL A 19 -0.39 31.29 -6.10
N LEU A 20 -1.09 31.79 -5.07
CA LEU A 20 -1.33 31.05 -3.84
C LEU A 20 -2.13 29.77 -4.12
N THR A 21 -3.26 29.89 -4.79
CA THR A 21 -4.12 28.77 -5.15
C THR A 21 -3.37 27.72 -5.98
N TYR A 22 -2.63 28.14 -7.00
CA TYR A 22 -1.82 27.27 -7.84
C TYR A 22 -0.73 26.51 -7.05
N THR A 23 -0.06 27.19 -6.13
CA THR A 23 1.06 26.61 -5.37
C THR A 23 0.66 25.80 -4.16
N VAL A 24 -0.52 26.00 -3.60
CA VAL A 24 -1.09 25.18 -2.50
C VAL A 24 -1.73 23.91 -3.06
N GLY A 25 -2.43 24.01 -4.19
CA GLY A 25 -3.10 22.87 -4.80
C GLY A 25 -4.03 22.13 -3.84
N GLU A 26 -3.91 20.81 -3.77
CA GLU A 26 -4.72 19.95 -2.89
C GLU A 26 -4.11 19.78 -1.47
N ASP A 27 -3.01 20.46 -1.13
CA ASP A 27 -2.27 20.21 0.12
C ASP A 27 -3.12 20.39 1.37
N THR A 28 -4.01 21.37 1.43
CA THR A 28 -4.90 21.59 2.58
C THR A 28 -5.87 20.42 2.82
N ILE A 29 -6.13 19.60 1.80
CA ILE A 29 -6.97 18.40 1.87
C ILE A 29 -6.13 17.18 2.22
N LEU A 30 -5.03 16.97 1.50
CA LEU A 30 -4.13 15.82 1.64
C LEU A 30 -3.45 15.81 3.01
N ASP A 31 -3.01 16.97 3.48
CA ASP A 31 -2.27 17.12 4.72
C ASP A 31 -3.09 16.83 5.99
N LYS A 32 -4.41 16.68 5.87
CA LYS A 32 -5.22 16.17 6.99
C LYS A 32 -4.74 14.79 7.47
N ALA A 33 -4.25 13.97 6.56
CA ALA A 33 -3.66 12.66 6.88
C ALA A 33 -2.30 12.78 7.59
N LEU A 34 -1.62 13.93 7.49
CA LEU A 34 -0.30 14.17 8.05
C LEU A 34 -0.32 14.87 9.41
N ILE A 35 -1.46 15.40 9.89
CA ILE A 35 -1.55 16.18 11.15
C ILE A 35 -0.93 15.43 12.34
N LYS A 36 -1.23 14.15 12.51
CA LYS A 36 -0.66 13.31 13.56
C LYS A 36 0.85 13.23 13.46
N TRP A 37 1.36 13.05 12.26
CA TRP A 37 2.77 12.84 11.98
C TRP A 37 3.58 14.12 12.13
N ASP A 38 3.05 15.28 11.71
CA ASP A 38 3.64 16.59 11.99
C ASP A 38 3.71 16.87 13.49
N CYS A 39 2.62 16.61 14.23
CA CYS A 39 2.62 16.74 15.68
C CYS A 39 3.66 15.83 16.35
N MET A 40 3.85 14.60 15.84
CA MET A 40 4.86 13.67 16.35
C MET A 40 6.28 14.15 16.05
N GLY A 41 6.55 14.58 14.80
CA GLY A 41 7.83 15.16 14.37
C GLY A 41 8.19 16.41 15.17
N THR A 42 7.21 17.31 15.35
CA THR A 42 7.36 18.53 16.15
C THR A 42 7.60 18.23 17.65
N ALA A 43 6.91 17.23 18.22
CA ALA A 43 7.12 16.80 19.60
C ALA A 43 8.54 16.23 19.82
N ALA A 44 9.03 15.42 18.88
CA ALA A 44 10.40 14.91 18.92
C ALA A 44 11.43 16.04 18.82
N HIS A 45 11.21 16.98 17.90
CA HIS A 45 12.10 18.12 17.70
C HIS A 45 12.18 19.01 18.94
N VAL A 46 11.03 19.41 19.52
CA VAL A 46 11.02 20.27 20.71
C VAL A 46 11.59 19.56 21.95
N THR A 47 11.44 18.22 22.02
CA THR A 47 12.09 17.42 23.06
C THR A 47 13.61 17.50 22.89
N MET A 48 14.13 17.28 21.69
CA MET A 48 15.55 17.39 21.39
C MET A 48 16.08 18.81 21.69
N LEU A 49 15.36 19.87 21.30
CA LEU A 49 15.75 21.26 21.62
C LEU A 49 15.86 21.53 23.13
N SER A 50 15.07 20.82 23.96
CA SER A 50 15.13 20.93 25.42
C SER A 50 16.29 20.16 26.06
N GLU A 51 16.88 19.24 25.30
CA GLU A 51 17.99 18.37 25.73
C GLU A 51 19.32 18.76 25.08
N ILE A 52 19.32 19.74 24.17
CA ILE A 52 20.48 20.15 23.37
C ILE A 52 21.64 20.56 24.26
N LYS A 53 22.84 20.05 23.93
CA LYS A 53 24.09 20.34 24.67
C LYS A 53 24.92 21.38 23.92
N GLY A 54 25.86 22.02 24.62
CA GLY A 54 26.77 22.97 24.01
C GLY A 54 26.25 24.41 23.89
N LEU A 55 25.03 24.70 24.33
CA LEU A 55 24.48 26.04 24.41
C LEU A 55 24.55 26.57 25.86
N LYS A 56 24.79 27.87 26.04
CA LYS A 56 24.76 28.54 27.33
C LYS A 56 23.39 28.44 28.04
N ARG A 57 22.32 28.40 27.26
CA ARG A 57 20.93 28.21 27.70
C ARG A 57 20.20 27.36 26.70
N PRO A 58 19.29 26.46 27.12
CA PRO A 58 18.46 25.69 26.19
C PRO A 58 17.53 26.65 25.42
N ILE A 59 17.27 26.34 24.15
CA ILE A 59 16.32 27.08 23.30
C ILE A 59 14.90 26.95 23.88
N VAL A 60 14.56 25.75 24.32
CA VAL A 60 13.32 25.39 25.00
C VAL A 60 13.68 24.65 26.28
N THR A 61 13.06 24.99 27.40
CA THR A 61 13.25 24.26 28.67
C THR A 61 12.43 22.98 28.66
N LYS A 62 12.76 22.02 29.52
CA LYS A 62 11.97 20.77 29.67
C LYS A 62 10.50 21.04 30.03
N LYS A 63 10.21 22.09 30.82
CA LYS A 63 8.83 22.51 31.14
C LYS A 63 8.11 23.06 29.92
N GLU A 64 8.77 23.90 29.14
CA GLU A 64 8.23 24.44 27.89
C GLU A 64 7.98 23.33 26.87
N SER A 65 8.93 22.39 26.72
CA SER A 65 8.74 21.20 25.87
C SER A 65 7.51 20.40 26.25
N ALA A 66 7.28 20.16 27.54
CA ALA A 66 6.10 19.46 28.03
C ALA A 66 4.79 20.21 27.70
N LEU A 67 4.79 21.55 27.78
CA LEU A 67 3.62 22.36 27.41
C LEU A 67 3.32 22.28 25.91
N VAL A 68 4.35 22.35 25.06
CA VAL A 68 4.19 22.18 23.62
C VAL A 68 3.65 20.80 23.28
N ARG A 69 4.21 19.74 23.85
CA ARG A 69 3.75 18.35 23.64
C ARG A 69 2.29 18.15 24.03
N LYS A 70 1.88 18.70 25.16
CA LYS A 70 0.47 18.68 25.61
C LYS A 70 -0.46 19.37 24.60
N GLU A 71 -0.04 20.48 24.03
CA GLU A 71 -0.82 21.21 23.04
C GLU A 71 -0.87 20.44 21.70
N LEU A 72 0.24 19.82 21.28
CA LEU A 72 0.27 18.94 20.11
C LEU A 72 -0.67 17.72 20.27
N ALA A 73 -0.70 17.11 21.47
CA ALA A 73 -1.68 16.05 21.76
C ALA A 73 -3.13 16.53 21.62
N ARG A 74 -3.42 17.78 22.03
CA ARG A 74 -4.72 18.41 21.82
C ARG A 74 -5.03 18.59 20.33
N VAL A 75 -4.06 19.02 19.53
CA VAL A 75 -4.23 19.17 18.06
C VAL A 75 -4.57 17.83 17.43
N VAL A 76 -3.84 16.76 17.77
CA VAL A 76 -4.14 15.41 17.29
C VAL A 76 -5.56 14.98 17.67
N SER A 77 -5.95 15.17 18.94
CA SER A 77 -7.33 14.83 19.38
C SER A 77 -8.42 15.64 18.66
N LEU A 78 -8.15 16.89 18.29
CA LEU A 78 -9.06 17.70 17.48
C LEU A 78 -9.12 17.19 16.04
N ALA A 79 -7.99 16.81 15.46
CA ALA A 79 -7.94 16.25 14.11
C ALA A 79 -8.70 14.93 14.00
N GLU A 80 -8.55 14.03 14.98
CA GLU A 80 -9.31 12.77 15.05
C GLU A 80 -10.83 12.97 15.11
N LYS A 81 -11.27 14.08 15.70
CA LYS A 81 -12.67 14.47 15.77
C LYS A 81 -13.14 15.31 14.58
N GLY A 82 -12.29 15.53 13.58
CA GLY A 82 -12.59 16.40 12.44
C GLY A 82 -12.70 17.90 12.79
N ALA A 83 -12.22 18.30 13.98
CA ALA A 83 -12.36 19.67 14.50
C ALA A 83 -11.09 20.53 14.33
N PHE A 84 -10.01 19.99 13.78
CA PHE A 84 -8.83 20.77 13.40
C PHE A 84 -8.87 21.09 11.91
N THR A 85 -8.72 22.38 11.58
CA THR A 85 -8.81 22.86 10.19
C THR A 85 -7.46 23.41 9.74
N ILE A 86 -6.99 22.93 8.59
CA ILE A 86 -5.92 23.58 7.82
C ILE A 86 -6.63 24.63 6.96
N ARG A 87 -6.30 25.90 7.15
CA ARG A 87 -6.88 27.02 6.42
C ARG A 87 -6.11 27.25 5.12
N GLU A 88 -6.73 27.90 4.14
CA GLU A 88 -6.06 28.22 2.89
C GLU A 88 -4.81 29.09 3.10
N ASP A 89 -4.86 30.04 4.04
CA ASP A 89 -3.74 30.90 4.42
C ASP A 89 -2.64 30.19 5.20
N ASP A 90 -2.90 29.02 5.78
CA ASP A 90 -1.88 28.12 6.36
C ASP A 90 -1.01 27.47 5.26
N GLN A 91 -1.56 27.24 4.08
CA GLN A 91 -0.96 26.55 2.92
C GLN A 91 -0.73 25.04 3.13
N ASP A 92 -0.32 24.59 4.34
CA ASP A 92 -0.05 23.19 4.68
C ASP A 92 -0.27 22.90 6.18
N VAL A 93 -0.04 21.64 6.55
CA VAL A 93 -0.16 21.18 7.94
C VAL A 93 0.81 21.87 8.89
N HIS A 94 2.04 22.18 8.44
CA HIS A 94 3.08 22.76 9.30
C HIS A 94 2.69 24.14 9.79
N MET A 95 2.25 24.99 8.86
CA MET A 95 1.78 26.33 9.19
C MET A 95 0.52 26.27 10.05
N ALA A 96 -0.38 25.33 9.80
CA ALA A 96 -1.59 25.15 10.61
C ALA A 96 -1.25 24.76 12.06
N VAL A 97 -0.30 23.84 12.25
CA VAL A 97 0.17 23.41 13.59
C VAL A 97 0.93 24.54 14.27
N GLU A 98 1.85 25.22 13.59
CA GLU A 98 2.58 26.37 14.13
C GLU A 98 1.64 27.52 14.55
N ARG A 99 0.64 27.84 13.73
CA ARG A 99 -0.41 28.80 14.05
C ARG A 99 -1.15 28.39 15.33
N ALA A 100 -1.62 27.14 15.40
CA ALA A 100 -2.36 26.64 16.57
C ALA A 100 -1.53 26.72 17.85
N LEU A 101 -0.25 26.35 17.79
CA LEU A 101 0.67 26.47 18.93
C LEU A 101 0.95 27.93 19.31
N THR A 102 1.12 28.82 18.31
CA THR A 102 1.38 30.25 18.57
C THR A 102 0.16 30.95 19.14
N GLU A 103 -1.05 30.66 18.66
CA GLU A 103 -2.31 31.17 19.21
C GLU A 103 -2.49 30.79 20.70
N ARG A 104 -2.02 29.61 21.10
CA ARG A 104 -2.20 29.07 22.46
C ARG A 104 -1.03 29.36 23.41
N LEU A 105 0.18 29.32 22.92
CA LEU A 105 1.41 29.38 23.71
C LEU A 105 2.22 30.68 23.51
N GLY A 106 1.74 31.57 22.64
CA GLY A 106 2.41 32.86 22.38
C GLY A 106 3.84 32.68 21.87
N ASP A 107 4.79 33.37 22.48
CA ASP A 107 6.21 33.33 22.05
C ASP A 107 6.85 31.93 22.15
N LEU A 108 6.34 31.05 22.98
CA LEU A 108 6.80 29.66 23.04
C LEU A 108 6.47 28.93 21.73
N GLY A 109 5.27 29.15 21.16
CA GLY A 109 4.89 28.60 19.87
C GLY A 109 5.84 28.99 18.74
N LYS A 110 6.36 30.25 18.77
CA LYS A 110 7.32 30.76 17.77
C LYS A 110 8.72 30.10 17.86
N LYS A 111 9.08 29.48 18.99
CA LYS A 111 10.37 28.80 19.17
C LYS A 111 10.44 27.43 18.52
N ILE A 112 9.31 26.78 18.25
CA ILE A 112 9.26 25.38 17.84
C ILE A 112 9.89 25.11 16.47
N HIS A 113 9.90 26.10 15.59
CA HIS A 113 10.50 26.01 14.24
C HIS A 113 12.03 26.18 14.24
N THR A 114 12.65 26.49 15.39
CA THR A 114 14.09 26.77 15.47
C THR A 114 14.93 25.63 14.92
N GLY A 115 15.74 25.91 13.89
CA GLY A 115 16.64 24.95 13.27
C GLY A 115 15.98 23.96 12.29
N ARG A 116 14.71 24.15 11.96
CA ARG A 116 13.98 23.37 10.95
C ARG A 116 13.74 24.14 9.66
N SER A 117 13.40 23.39 8.62
CA SER A 117 12.77 23.86 7.40
C SER A 117 11.47 23.10 7.16
N ARG A 118 10.52 23.68 6.41
CA ARG A 118 9.36 22.92 5.90
C ARG A 118 9.81 21.64 5.16
N ASN A 119 10.98 21.66 4.56
CA ASN A 119 11.50 20.55 3.77
C ASN A 119 11.77 19.30 4.63
N ASP A 120 12.45 19.43 5.78
CA ASP A 120 12.72 18.28 6.63
C ASP A 120 11.50 17.91 7.48
N GLN A 121 10.55 18.83 7.73
CA GLN A 121 9.27 18.54 8.34
C GLN A 121 8.40 17.69 7.42
N VAL A 122 8.12 18.13 6.20
CA VAL A 122 7.35 17.33 5.22
C VAL A 122 7.99 15.96 5.02
N ALA A 123 9.31 15.90 4.91
CA ALA A 123 10.02 14.63 4.68
C ALA A 123 9.84 13.64 5.84
N VAL A 124 9.84 14.09 7.10
CA VAL A 124 9.63 13.19 8.24
C VAL A 124 8.19 12.74 8.35
N ASP A 125 7.22 13.64 8.08
CA ASP A 125 5.80 13.33 8.18
C ASP A 125 5.37 12.31 7.14
N VAL A 126 5.79 12.50 5.88
CA VAL A 126 5.52 11.57 4.78
C VAL A 126 6.11 10.19 5.09
N ARG A 127 7.34 10.12 5.62
CA ARG A 127 7.96 8.84 5.98
C ARG A 127 7.24 8.14 7.11
N LEU A 128 6.83 8.84 8.16
CA LEU A 128 6.05 8.28 9.27
C LEU A 128 4.68 7.80 8.77
N HIS A 129 4.02 8.59 7.92
CA HIS A 129 2.76 8.20 7.29
C HIS A 129 2.93 6.95 6.44
N ILE A 130 3.89 6.91 5.51
CA ILE A 130 4.15 5.75 4.65
C ILE A 130 4.47 4.49 5.48
N LYS A 131 5.30 4.60 6.54
CA LYS A 131 5.56 3.48 7.45
C LYS A 131 4.28 2.89 8.02
N SER A 132 3.41 3.75 8.55
CA SER A 132 2.12 3.33 9.14
C SER A 132 1.21 2.69 8.09
N GLU A 133 1.16 3.26 6.89
CA GLU A 133 0.28 2.83 5.82
C GLU A 133 0.72 1.50 5.20
N ILE A 134 2.03 1.28 5.06
CA ILE A 134 2.57 -0.02 4.63
C ILE A 134 2.11 -1.11 5.61
N LEU A 135 2.33 -0.93 6.91
CA LEU A 135 1.98 -1.92 7.92
C LEU A 135 0.46 -2.21 7.95
N SER A 136 -0.36 -1.20 7.69
CA SER A 136 -1.81 -1.37 7.57
C SER A 136 -2.19 -2.14 6.30
N LEU A 137 -1.55 -1.84 5.15
CA LEU A 137 -1.80 -2.52 3.88
C LEU A 137 -1.33 -3.98 3.89
N GLU A 138 -0.20 -4.30 4.55
CA GLU A 138 0.25 -5.68 4.71
C GLU A 138 -0.81 -6.55 5.39
N LYS A 139 -1.52 -6.01 6.38
CA LYS A 139 -2.65 -6.72 7.03
C LYS A 139 -3.83 -6.91 6.08
N GLU A 140 -4.16 -5.91 5.28
CA GLU A 140 -5.24 -5.99 4.29
C GLU A 140 -4.91 -6.97 3.15
N LEU A 141 -3.65 -7.00 2.71
CA LEU A 141 -3.10 -7.96 1.75
C LEU A 141 -3.18 -9.39 2.30
N CYS A 142 -2.77 -9.60 3.55
CA CYS A 142 -2.89 -10.87 4.26
C CYS A 142 -4.36 -11.31 4.37
N ALA A 143 -5.29 -10.39 4.61
CA ALA A 143 -6.72 -10.69 4.67
C ALA A 143 -7.28 -11.17 3.32
N LEU A 144 -6.86 -10.58 2.19
CA LEU A 144 -7.23 -11.07 0.86
C LEU A 144 -6.65 -12.46 0.59
N SER A 145 -5.36 -12.68 0.93
CA SER A 145 -4.72 -13.99 0.77
C SER A 145 -5.41 -15.07 1.61
N ALA A 146 -5.82 -14.74 2.85
CA ALA A 146 -6.59 -15.63 3.70
C ALA A 146 -7.97 -15.95 3.10
N ALA A 147 -8.64 -14.97 2.48
CA ALA A 147 -9.92 -15.20 1.80
C ALA A 147 -9.75 -16.14 0.60
N LEU A 148 -8.70 -15.99 -0.19
CA LEU A 148 -8.37 -16.89 -1.31
C LEU A 148 -8.06 -18.31 -0.83
N CYS A 149 -7.24 -18.47 0.21
CA CYS A 149 -6.96 -19.77 0.82
C CYS A 149 -8.25 -20.44 1.35
N SER A 150 -9.11 -19.66 2.02
CA SER A 150 -10.39 -20.16 2.53
C SER A 150 -11.34 -20.58 1.40
N PHE A 151 -11.38 -19.80 0.30
CA PHE A 151 -12.17 -20.15 -0.88
C PHE A 151 -11.67 -21.46 -1.52
N GLY A 152 -10.35 -21.58 -1.72
CA GLY A 152 -9.72 -22.80 -2.23
C GLY A 152 -10.00 -24.01 -1.34
N ALA A 153 -9.79 -23.89 -0.02
CA ALA A 153 -10.05 -24.96 0.94
C ALA A 153 -11.51 -25.42 0.96
N LYS A 154 -12.48 -24.51 0.82
CA LYS A 154 -13.91 -24.86 0.74
C LYS A 154 -14.26 -25.60 -0.55
N ALA A 155 -13.64 -25.25 -1.65
CA ALA A 155 -13.80 -25.94 -2.92
C ALA A 155 -13.08 -27.29 -2.91
N GLY A 156 -11.94 -27.38 -2.22
CA GLY A 156 -11.10 -28.57 -2.16
C GLY A 156 -10.64 -29.02 -3.54
N ALA A 157 -10.67 -30.33 -3.76
CA ALA A 157 -10.23 -30.94 -5.01
C ALA A 157 -11.25 -30.84 -6.17
N VAL A 158 -12.17 -29.88 -6.16
CA VAL A 158 -13.08 -29.67 -7.31
C VAL A 158 -12.23 -29.47 -8.57
N PRO A 159 -12.38 -30.34 -9.59
CA PRO A 159 -11.63 -30.24 -10.84
C PRO A 159 -11.90 -28.91 -11.55
N LEU A 160 -10.85 -28.33 -12.07
CA LEU A 160 -10.88 -27.11 -12.89
C LEU A 160 -10.00 -27.33 -14.13
N VAL A 161 -10.50 -27.01 -15.31
CA VAL A 161 -9.66 -27.07 -16.52
C VAL A 161 -8.59 -25.98 -16.45
N GLY A 162 -7.33 -26.40 -16.26
CA GLY A 162 -6.18 -25.51 -16.38
C GLY A 162 -6.02 -25.01 -17.80
N ARG A 163 -5.64 -23.74 -17.96
CA ARG A 163 -5.54 -23.10 -19.28
C ARG A 163 -4.16 -22.48 -19.47
N THR A 164 -3.67 -22.56 -20.70
CA THR A 164 -2.53 -21.79 -21.20
C THR A 164 -2.94 -21.15 -22.51
N HIS A 165 -2.53 -19.90 -22.77
CA HIS A 165 -2.96 -19.15 -23.96
C HIS A 165 -4.50 -19.08 -24.11
N LEU A 166 -5.23 -19.09 -23.00
CA LEU A 166 -6.69 -19.21 -22.91
C LEU A 166 -7.26 -20.54 -23.48
N GLN A 167 -6.41 -21.45 -23.93
CA GLN A 167 -6.83 -22.77 -24.44
C GLN A 167 -6.88 -23.78 -23.29
N PRO A 168 -7.82 -24.76 -23.32
CA PRO A 168 -7.82 -25.89 -22.41
C PRO A 168 -6.46 -26.62 -22.46
N ALA A 169 -5.89 -26.91 -21.30
CA ALA A 169 -4.55 -27.49 -21.22
C ALA A 169 -4.53 -28.81 -20.45
N MET A 170 -4.68 -28.74 -19.13
CA MET A 170 -4.51 -29.93 -18.25
C MET A 170 -5.50 -29.91 -17.07
N PRO A 171 -5.79 -31.06 -16.44
CA PRO A 171 -6.54 -31.11 -15.21
C PRO A 171 -5.84 -30.32 -14.09
N SER A 172 -6.58 -29.46 -13.39
CA SER A 172 -6.21 -28.67 -12.24
C SER A 172 -7.34 -28.69 -11.21
N THR A 173 -7.23 -27.90 -10.13
CA THR A 173 -8.28 -27.74 -9.12
C THR A 173 -8.55 -26.28 -8.81
N VAL A 174 -9.74 -25.97 -8.29
CA VAL A 174 -10.08 -24.64 -7.78
C VAL A 174 -9.14 -24.23 -6.64
N GLU A 175 -8.76 -25.17 -5.76
CA GLU A 175 -7.81 -24.91 -4.68
C GLU A 175 -6.43 -24.49 -5.22
N MET A 176 -5.93 -25.16 -6.24
CA MET A 176 -4.66 -24.82 -6.89
C MET A 176 -4.70 -23.43 -7.53
N TRP A 177 -5.81 -23.07 -8.18
CA TRP A 177 -6.01 -21.72 -8.73
C TRP A 177 -6.03 -20.66 -7.62
N ALA A 178 -6.82 -20.88 -6.57
CA ALA A 178 -7.00 -19.91 -5.49
C ALA A 178 -5.70 -19.68 -4.70
N THR A 179 -5.00 -20.76 -4.36
CA THR A 179 -3.72 -20.69 -3.63
C THR A 179 -2.61 -20.10 -4.48
N GLY A 180 -2.58 -20.34 -5.79
CA GLY A 180 -1.65 -19.68 -6.70
C GLY A 180 -1.81 -18.16 -6.72
N HIS A 181 -3.04 -17.66 -6.72
CA HIS A 181 -3.29 -16.23 -6.56
C HIS A 181 -2.93 -15.72 -5.16
N ALA A 182 -3.22 -16.48 -4.11
CA ALA A 182 -2.82 -16.12 -2.75
C ALA A 182 -1.30 -16.00 -2.62
N GLU A 183 -0.54 -16.89 -3.23
CA GLU A 183 0.92 -16.85 -3.26
C GLU A 183 1.44 -15.59 -3.97
N MET A 184 0.93 -15.29 -5.15
CA MET A 184 1.28 -14.07 -5.90
C MET A 184 1.01 -12.78 -5.11
N VAL A 185 -0.08 -12.75 -4.34
CA VAL A 185 -0.41 -11.61 -3.46
C VAL A 185 0.57 -11.55 -2.29
N LEU A 186 0.86 -12.67 -1.62
CA LEU A 186 1.81 -12.73 -0.50
C LEU A 186 3.25 -12.37 -0.91
N ASP A 187 3.65 -12.67 -2.14
CA ASP A 187 4.98 -12.31 -2.65
C ASP A 187 5.17 -10.79 -2.75
N GLN A 188 4.08 -10.02 -2.83
CA GLN A 188 4.18 -8.55 -2.81
C GLN A 188 4.65 -7.98 -1.47
N LEU A 189 4.61 -8.75 -0.38
CA LEU A 189 5.17 -8.34 0.92
C LEU A 189 6.65 -7.94 0.81
N GLU A 190 7.43 -8.57 -0.07
CA GLU A 190 8.83 -8.21 -0.30
C GLU A 190 8.99 -6.79 -0.86
N ASN A 191 8.08 -6.37 -1.75
CA ASN A 191 8.08 -5.02 -2.30
C ASN A 191 7.71 -3.98 -1.23
N PHE A 192 6.74 -4.30 -0.37
CA PHE A 192 6.37 -3.45 0.76
C PHE A 192 7.48 -3.37 1.81
N GLU A 193 8.15 -4.47 2.11
CA GLU A 193 9.31 -4.47 3.03
C GLU A 193 10.46 -3.60 2.49
N ALA A 194 10.72 -3.64 1.17
CA ALA A 194 11.74 -2.78 0.55
C ALA A 194 11.35 -1.29 0.68
N ALA A 195 10.08 -0.95 0.40
CA ALA A 195 9.57 0.41 0.57
C ALA A 195 9.58 0.86 2.04
N TYR A 196 9.22 -0.04 2.98
CA TYR A 196 9.27 0.21 4.41
C TYR A 196 10.68 0.57 4.88
N ARG A 197 11.70 -0.18 4.45
CA ARG A 197 13.10 0.09 4.81
C ARG A 197 13.60 1.45 4.31
N LEU A 198 13.14 1.90 3.15
CA LEU A 198 13.43 3.25 2.65
C LEU A 198 12.68 4.34 3.44
N ALA A 199 11.45 4.06 3.84
CA ALA A 199 10.67 4.99 4.68
C ALA A 199 11.23 5.07 6.11
N ASP A 200 11.85 4.00 6.62
CA ASP A 200 12.34 3.90 8.01
C ASP A 200 13.68 4.61 8.25
N LEU A 201 13.85 5.78 7.63
CA LEU A 201 15.04 6.62 7.71
C LEU A 201 14.67 8.04 8.12
N ASN A 202 15.30 8.55 9.20
CA ASN A 202 15.00 9.87 9.74
C ASN A 202 15.69 11.01 8.95
N PRO A 203 14.95 11.93 8.29
CA PRO A 203 15.50 13.11 7.64
C PRO A 203 15.56 14.32 8.57
N LEU A 204 14.82 14.34 9.71
CA LEU A 204 14.61 15.52 10.56
C LEU A 204 15.91 16.09 11.08
N GLY A 205 16.01 17.41 11.12
CA GLY A 205 17.19 18.18 11.50
C GLY A 205 18.20 18.37 10.35
N SER A 206 17.85 17.99 9.11
CA SER A 206 18.61 18.35 7.92
C SER A 206 18.34 19.80 7.45
N ALA A 207 17.29 20.42 8.01
CA ALA A 207 16.82 21.75 7.61
C ALA A 207 16.54 21.83 6.10
N ALA A 208 17.09 22.82 5.42
CA ALA A 208 16.96 22.97 3.96
C ALA A 208 17.96 22.08 3.16
N GLY A 209 18.53 21.06 3.79
CA GLY A 209 19.49 20.14 3.16
C GLY A 209 20.97 20.44 3.47
N TYR A 210 21.26 21.50 4.21
CA TYR A 210 22.64 21.93 4.50
C TYR A 210 22.93 22.03 6.00
N GLY A 211 21.99 21.62 6.86
CA GLY A 211 22.08 21.78 8.30
C GLY A 211 21.95 23.23 8.75
N VAL A 212 22.24 23.47 10.03
CA VAL A 212 22.18 24.80 10.67
C VAL A 212 23.34 24.94 11.66
N PRO A 213 23.78 26.18 12.02
CA PRO A 213 24.85 26.41 12.98
C PRO A 213 24.35 26.25 14.44
N LEU A 214 23.64 25.15 14.71
CA LEU A 214 23.16 24.73 16.02
C LEU A 214 23.53 23.25 16.22
N PRO A 215 23.91 22.81 17.41
CA PRO A 215 24.29 21.42 17.67
C PRO A 215 23.04 20.52 17.84
N LEU A 216 22.22 20.39 16.77
CA LEU A 216 21.03 19.56 16.77
C LEU A 216 21.41 18.07 16.92
N ASP A 217 20.72 17.36 17.82
CA ASP A 217 20.90 15.93 18.02
C ASP A 217 19.90 15.13 17.16
N ARG A 218 20.31 14.83 15.94
CA ARG A 218 19.50 14.05 14.98
C ARG A 218 19.37 12.60 15.37
N SER A 219 20.33 12.05 16.12
CA SER A 219 20.23 10.69 16.66
C SER A 219 19.12 10.60 17.71
N ARG A 220 18.99 11.65 18.53
CA ARG A 220 17.92 11.73 19.52
C ARG A 220 16.52 11.79 18.87
N THR A 221 16.35 12.55 17.81
CA THR A 221 15.07 12.57 17.08
C THR A 221 14.80 11.24 16.38
N THR A 222 15.82 10.55 15.89
CA THR A 222 15.69 9.19 15.31
C THR A 222 15.15 8.20 16.35
N GLU A 223 15.72 8.18 17.55
CA GLU A 223 15.27 7.33 18.66
C GLU A 223 13.83 7.64 19.08
N LEU A 224 13.51 8.93 19.29
CA LEU A 224 12.19 9.38 19.71
C LEU A 224 11.08 9.03 18.73
N LEU A 225 11.37 9.08 17.43
CA LEU A 225 10.44 8.79 16.34
C LEU A 225 10.39 7.31 15.94
N GLY A 226 11.30 6.49 16.50
CA GLY A 226 11.34 5.06 16.20
C GLY A 226 11.76 4.74 14.77
N PHE A 227 12.67 5.54 14.21
CA PHE A 227 13.34 5.21 12.95
C PHE A 227 14.54 4.30 13.18
N SER A 228 14.86 3.46 12.20
CA SER A 228 16.00 2.55 12.26
C SER A 228 17.36 3.27 12.27
N ARG A 229 17.46 4.37 11.55
CA ARG A 229 18.66 5.22 11.49
C ARG A 229 18.37 6.63 10.97
N THR A 230 19.29 7.53 11.24
CA THR A 230 19.31 8.88 10.63
C THR A 230 19.85 8.78 9.19
N ILE A 231 19.27 9.55 8.25
CA ILE A 231 19.93 9.82 6.97
C ILE A 231 21.12 10.71 7.28
N HIS A 232 22.34 10.13 7.20
CA HIS A 232 23.55 10.76 7.72
C HIS A 232 23.85 12.11 7.08
N ASN A 233 23.82 12.19 5.77
CA ASN A 233 24.11 13.41 5.02
C ASN A 233 22.87 14.28 4.87
N CYS A 234 22.91 15.54 5.34
CA CYS A 234 21.78 16.47 5.25
C CYS A 234 21.36 16.76 3.81
N PHE A 235 22.32 16.87 2.88
CA PHE A 235 22.02 17.07 1.47
C PHE A 235 21.36 15.83 0.87
N GLY A 236 21.83 14.62 1.23
CA GLY A 236 21.18 13.38 0.88
C GLY A 236 19.75 13.27 1.43
N ALA A 237 19.51 13.75 2.65
CA ALA A 237 18.16 13.79 3.22
C ALA A 237 17.19 14.69 2.43
N SER A 238 17.68 15.81 1.90
CA SER A 238 16.90 16.69 1.03
C SER A 238 16.61 16.06 -0.33
N MET A 239 17.58 15.39 -0.94
CA MET A 239 17.42 14.72 -2.23
C MET A 239 16.53 13.47 -2.14
N ALA A 240 16.45 12.83 -0.98
CA ALA A 240 15.62 11.65 -0.76
C ALA A 240 14.10 11.92 -0.66
N ARG A 241 13.67 13.16 -0.82
CA ARG A 241 12.26 13.51 -1.02
C ARG A 241 11.79 13.02 -2.39
N GLY A 242 10.57 12.52 -2.45
CA GLY A 242 10.00 11.91 -3.65
C GLY A 242 10.46 10.47 -3.89
N GLU A 243 11.70 10.08 -3.49
CA GLU A 243 12.20 8.72 -3.63
C GLU A 243 11.40 7.72 -2.80
N CYS A 244 11.13 8.05 -1.54
CA CYS A 244 10.34 7.23 -0.63
C CYS A 244 8.91 7.05 -1.16
N GLU A 245 8.29 8.13 -1.61
CA GLU A 245 6.95 8.17 -2.20
C GLU A 245 6.89 7.34 -3.49
N ALA A 246 7.87 7.48 -4.38
CA ALA A 246 7.94 6.73 -5.62
C ALA A 246 8.19 5.23 -5.37
N SER A 247 9.02 4.87 -4.39
CA SER A 247 9.28 3.49 -4.01
C SER A 247 8.00 2.82 -3.46
N PHE A 248 7.28 3.51 -2.58
CA PHE A 248 6.01 3.02 -2.06
C PHE A 248 4.97 2.86 -3.19
N LEU A 249 4.85 3.85 -4.05
CA LEU A 249 3.94 3.80 -5.19
C LEU A 249 4.30 2.69 -6.18
N SER A 250 5.59 2.34 -6.32
CA SER A 250 6.02 1.18 -7.11
C SER A 250 5.53 -0.14 -6.53
N ALA A 251 5.57 -0.31 -5.20
CA ALA A 251 5.02 -1.49 -4.53
C ALA A 251 3.48 -1.57 -4.73
N LEU A 252 2.78 -0.44 -4.62
CA LEU A 252 1.35 -0.33 -4.88
C LEU A 252 0.99 -0.72 -6.32
N ALA A 253 1.76 -0.24 -7.31
CA ALA A 253 1.52 -0.54 -8.73
C ALA A 253 1.74 -2.02 -9.06
N GLN A 254 2.79 -2.64 -8.52
CA GLN A 254 3.04 -4.06 -8.69
C GLN A 254 1.93 -4.91 -8.08
N LEU A 255 1.48 -4.59 -6.87
CA LEU A 255 0.32 -5.25 -6.25
C LEU A 255 -0.92 -5.13 -7.13
N MET A 256 -1.24 -3.94 -7.65
CA MET A 256 -2.40 -3.75 -8.54
C MET A 256 -2.30 -4.59 -9.81
N CYS A 257 -1.13 -4.78 -10.39
CA CYS A 257 -0.94 -5.68 -11.53
C CYS A 257 -1.28 -7.13 -11.18
N VAL A 258 -0.91 -7.60 -9.99
CA VAL A 258 -1.30 -8.94 -9.49
C VAL A 258 -2.81 -9.03 -9.30
N LEU A 259 -3.42 -8.02 -8.66
CA LEU A 259 -4.87 -7.98 -8.42
C LEU A 259 -5.69 -7.88 -9.72
N SER A 260 -5.15 -7.20 -10.73
CA SER A 260 -5.77 -7.11 -12.05
C SER A 260 -5.86 -8.48 -12.75
N ARG A 261 -4.83 -9.33 -12.60
CA ARG A 261 -4.84 -10.71 -13.13
C ARG A 261 -5.85 -11.58 -12.42
N LEU A 262 -5.93 -11.48 -11.08
CA LEU A 262 -6.97 -12.15 -10.29
C LEU A 262 -8.37 -11.73 -10.76
N ALA A 263 -8.58 -10.42 -10.96
CA ALA A 263 -9.86 -9.89 -11.43
C ALA A 263 -10.23 -10.41 -12.81
N GLU A 264 -9.25 -10.50 -13.74
CA GLU A 264 -9.47 -11.04 -15.08
C GLU A 264 -9.92 -12.49 -15.06
N ASP A 265 -9.25 -13.36 -14.30
CA ASP A 265 -9.63 -14.77 -14.15
C ASP A 265 -11.05 -14.89 -13.58
N MET A 266 -11.38 -14.10 -12.54
CA MET A 266 -12.72 -14.11 -11.94
C MET A 266 -13.80 -13.65 -12.92
N ILE A 267 -13.51 -12.67 -13.80
CA ILE A 267 -14.43 -12.24 -14.87
C ILE A 267 -14.67 -13.41 -15.81
N ILE A 268 -13.60 -14.00 -16.36
CA ILE A 268 -13.68 -15.10 -17.33
C ILE A 268 -14.45 -16.29 -16.73
N PHE A 269 -14.10 -16.71 -15.53
CA PHE A 269 -14.70 -17.89 -14.89
C PHE A 269 -16.12 -17.67 -14.39
N SER A 270 -16.58 -16.41 -14.30
CA SER A 270 -17.98 -16.06 -13.99
C SER A 270 -18.86 -15.83 -15.21
N MET A 271 -18.28 -15.79 -16.44
CA MET A 271 -19.07 -15.68 -17.66
C MET A 271 -20.04 -16.85 -17.82
N PRO A 272 -21.23 -16.66 -18.39
CA PRO A 272 -22.21 -17.75 -18.61
C PRO A 272 -21.67 -18.96 -19.38
N GLU A 273 -20.69 -18.73 -20.28
CA GLU A 273 -20.05 -19.77 -21.09
C GLU A 273 -19.16 -20.71 -20.26
N PHE A 274 -18.61 -20.22 -19.16
CA PHE A 274 -17.81 -21.01 -18.20
C PHE A 274 -18.62 -21.39 -16.98
N ALA A 275 -19.23 -20.39 -16.34
CA ALA A 275 -20.05 -20.51 -15.15
C ALA A 275 -19.39 -21.28 -13.96
N TYR A 276 -18.04 -21.27 -13.91
CA TYR A 276 -17.30 -21.97 -12.87
C TYR A 276 -17.47 -21.31 -11.49
N PHE A 277 -17.49 -19.96 -11.49
CA PHE A 277 -17.64 -19.16 -10.28
C PHE A 277 -18.91 -18.31 -10.34
N ARG A 278 -19.60 -18.22 -9.19
CA ARG A 278 -20.74 -17.33 -9.00
C ARG A 278 -20.33 -16.19 -8.09
N LEU A 279 -20.33 -14.97 -8.64
CA LEU A 279 -20.06 -13.77 -7.88
C LEU A 279 -21.26 -13.41 -7.00
N PRO A 280 -21.06 -12.91 -5.77
CA PRO A 280 -22.15 -12.43 -4.94
C PRO A 280 -22.89 -11.28 -5.63
N ARG A 281 -24.20 -11.31 -5.60
CA ARG A 281 -25.06 -10.40 -6.38
C ARG A 281 -24.87 -8.94 -6.00
N GLU A 282 -24.58 -8.68 -4.75
CA GLU A 282 -24.31 -7.34 -4.19
C GLU A 282 -23.01 -6.70 -4.70
N TYR A 283 -22.14 -7.47 -5.38
CA TYR A 283 -20.92 -6.97 -6.03
C TYR A 283 -21.06 -6.85 -7.55
N CYS A 284 -22.28 -7.03 -8.08
CA CYS A 284 -22.58 -6.91 -9.49
C CYS A 284 -23.63 -5.84 -9.70
N THR A 285 -23.56 -5.10 -10.82
CA THR A 285 -24.61 -4.14 -11.18
C THR A 285 -25.54 -4.74 -12.24
N GLY A 286 -26.79 -4.26 -12.23
CA GLY A 286 -27.76 -4.59 -13.26
C GLY A 286 -27.60 -3.72 -14.51
N SER A 287 -28.33 -4.08 -15.57
CA SER A 287 -28.47 -3.25 -16.76
C SER A 287 -29.81 -2.51 -16.73
N SER A 288 -29.82 -1.25 -17.13
CA SER A 288 -31.04 -0.45 -17.25
C SER A 288 -31.97 -0.89 -18.39
N ILE A 289 -31.46 -1.69 -19.32
CA ILE A 289 -32.19 -2.16 -20.51
C ILE A 289 -32.27 -3.68 -20.64
N MET A 290 -31.35 -4.40 -20.00
CA MET A 290 -31.26 -5.88 -20.05
C MET A 290 -31.51 -6.47 -18.67
N PRO A 291 -32.75 -6.85 -18.31
CA PRO A 291 -33.11 -7.22 -16.93
C PRO A 291 -32.43 -8.51 -16.43
N GLN A 292 -31.94 -9.35 -17.33
CA GLN A 292 -31.24 -10.60 -17.03
C GLN A 292 -29.74 -10.41 -16.77
N LYS A 293 -29.18 -9.22 -17.07
CA LYS A 293 -27.73 -9.00 -17.08
C LYS A 293 -27.22 -8.55 -15.71
N TYR A 294 -26.16 -9.19 -15.26
CA TYR A 294 -25.38 -8.83 -14.07
C TYR A 294 -23.92 -8.62 -14.48
N ASN A 295 -23.41 -7.43 -14.22
CA ASN A 295 -22.07 -7.03 -14.65
C ASN A 295 -21.09 -7.17 -13.48
N PRO A 296 -19.87 -7.70 -13.71
CA PRO A 296 -18.82 -7.80 -12.70
C PRO A 296 -18.04 -6.46 -12.57
N ASP A 297 -18.76 -5.33 -12.41
CA ASP A 297 -18.17 -3.98 -12.47
C ASP A 297 -17.03 -3.77 -11.50
N VAL A 298 -17.09 -4.38 -10.31
CA VAL A 298 -16.00 -4.31 -9.32
C VAL A 298 -14.71 -4.82 -9.93
N LEU A 299 -14.75 -5.96 -10.63
CA LEU A 299 -13.57 -6.59 -11.23
C LEU A 299 -13.06 -5.79 -12.45
N GLU A 300 -13.98 -5.26 -13.25
CA GLU A 300 -13.62 -4.38 -14.37
C GLU A 300 -12.92 -3.11 -13.87
N LEU A 301 -13.42 -2.50 -12.79
CA LEU A 301 -12.82 -1.33 -12.18
C LEU A 301 -11.47 -1.62 -11.55
N VAL A 302 -11.21 -2.83 -11.04
CA VAL A 302 -9.85 -3.21 -10.59
C VAL A 302 -8.86 -3.08 -11.74
N ARG A 303 -9.20 -3.55 -12.96
CA ARG A 303 -8.35 -3.40 -14.15
C ARG A 303 -8.13 -1.92 -14.51
N GLY A 304 -9.20 -1.11 -14.53
CA GLY A 304 -9.11 0.32 -14.82
C GLY A 304 -8.30 1.09 -13.78
N LYS A 305 -8.49 0.80 -12.48
CA LYS A 305 -7.75 1.40 -11.38
C LYS A 305 -6.27 1.00 -11.39
N THR A 306 -5.94 -0.20 -11.86
CA THR A 306 -4.54 -0.62 -12.07
C THR A 306 -3.82 0.32 -13.03
N ALA A 307 -4.45 0.65 -14.16
CA ALA A 307 -3.86 1.60 -15.11
C ALA A 307 -3.62 2.98 -14.49
N GLN A 308 -4.53 3.46 -13.62
CA GLN A 308 -4.34 4.73 -12.91
C GLN A 308 -3.13 4.68 -11.98
N VAL A 309 -3.00 3.63 -11.14
CA VAL A 309 -1.89 3.52 -10.18
C VAL A 309 -0.54 3.39 -10.90
N VAL A 310 -0.48 2.64 -12.00
CA VAL A 310 0.71 2.56 -12.87
C VAL A 310 1.04 3.92 -13.47
N GLY A 311 0.03 4.68 -13.90
CA GLY A 311 0.21 6.04 -14.39
C GLY A 311 0.79 6.98 -13.32
N TRP A 312 0.29 6.93 -12.10
CA TRP A 312 0.83 7.72 -10.97
C TRP A 312 2.25 7.31 -10.60
N GLN A 313 2.57 6.03 -10.62
CA GLN A 313 3.94 5.54 -10.40
C GLN A 313 4.89 6.07 -11.48
N THR A 314 4.49 6.05 -12.75
CA THR A 314 5.27 6.61 -13.84
C THR A 314 5.49 8.12 -13.67
N ALA A 315 4.44 8.87 -13.28
CA ALA A 315 4.54 10.29 -12.98
C ALA A 315 5.52 10.57 -11.84
N ALA A 316 5.47 9.79 -10.74
CA ALA A 316 6.38 9.94 -9.61
C ALA A 316 7.85 9.73 -10.01
N LEU A 317 8.15 8.70 -10.80
CA LEU A 317 9.50 8.48 -11.32
C LEU A 317 9.95 9.59 -12.27
N THR A 318 9.05 10.12 -13.08
CA THR A 318 9.33 11.23 -14.00
C THR A 318 9.64 12.53 -13.25
N LEU A 319 8.97 12.78 -12.11
CA LEU A 319 9.28 13.93 -11.25
C LEU A 319 10.70 13.86 -10.70
N LEU A 320 11.23 12.68 -10.42
CA LEU A 320 12.59 12.50 -9.89
C LEU A 320 13.66 12.61 -10.98
N HIS A 321 13.30 12.37 -12.24
CA HIS A 321 14.25 12.34 -13.35
C HIS A 321 14.90 13.70 -13.57
N ALA A 322 16.24 13.71 -13.62
CA ALA A 322 17.08 14.87 -13.92
C ALA A 322 16.88 16.09 -13.00
N MET A 323 16.28 15.91 -11.81
CA MET A 323 16.11 17.00 -10.86
C MET A 323 17.45 17.42 -10.27
N PRO A 324 17.74 18.74 -10.19
CA PRO A 324 18.95 19.23 -9.53
C PRO A 324 19.00 18.81 -8.06
N GLY A 325 20.20 18.65 -7.52
CA GLY A 325 20.37 18.36 -6.09
C GLY A 325 19.83 19.48 -5.19
N GLY A 326 19.36 19.08 -4.02
CA GLY A 326 18.64 19.95 -3.09
C GLY A 326 17.11 19.83 -3.27
N TYR A 327 16.36 20.68 -2.58
CA TYR A 327 14.91 20.69 -2.67
C TYR A 327 14.42 21.54 -3.85
N ASN A 328 13.54 20.96 -4.64
CA ASN A 328 12.78 21.66 -5.68
C ASN A 328 11.28 21.44 -5.44
N ARG A 329 10.44 22.44 -5.75
CA ARG A 329 9.01 22.39 -5.43
C ARG A 329 8.23 21.35 -6.21
N ASP A 330 8.74 20.91 -7.34
CA ASP A 330 8.21 19.77 -8.12
C ASP A 330 7.92 18.54 -7.23
N LEU A 331 8.79 18.29 -6.25
CA LEU A 331 8.64 17.16 -5.31
C LEU A 331 7.41 17.25 -4.39
N GLN A 332 6.70 18.39 -4.36
CA GLN A 332 5.44 18.54 -3.65
C GLN A 332 4.38 17.61 -4.25
N ASP A 333 4.35 17.48 -5.58
CA ASP A 333 3.35 16.69 -6.29
C ASP A 333 3.50 15.18 -6.04
N ALA A 334 4.67 14.69 -5.63
CA ALA A 334 4.86 13.28 -5.26
C ALA A 334 3.89 12.84 -4.14
N LYS A 335 3.52 13.74 -3.23
CA LYS A 335 2.57 13.49 -2.14
C LYS A 335 1.18 13.13 -2.66
N LEU A 336 0.65 13.90 -3.59
CA LEU A 336 -0.64 13.65 -4.23
C LEU A 336 -0.66 12.27 -4.88
N LEU A 337 0.40 11.92 -5.62
CA LEU A 337 0.46 10.68 -6.40
C LEU A 337 0.40 9.45 -5.50
N TYR A 338 1.23 9.40 -4.43
CA TYR A 338 1.21 8.23 -3.56
C TYR A 338 -0.07 8.13 -2.72
N MET A 339 -0.64 9.24 -2.27
CA MET A 339 -1.87 9.24 -1.49
C MET A 339 -3.07 8.74 -2.31
N LYS A 340 -3.19 9.15 -3.57
CA LYS A 340 -4.21 8.61 -4.49
C LYS A 340 -4.00 7.13 -4.78
N GLY A 341 -2.75 6.71 -4.98
CA GLY A 341 -2.38 5.31 -5.16
C GLY A 341 -2.76 4.46 -3.94
N LEU A 342 -2.39 4.92 -2.75
CA LEU A 342 -2.70 4.28 -1.48
C LEU A 342 -4.21 4.05 -1.28
N GLU A 343 -5.03 5.10 -1.42
CA GLU A 343 -6.47 5.01 -1.24
C GLU A 343 -7.11 4.05 -2.26
N THR A 344 -6.63 4.08 -3.49
CA THR A 344 -7.10 3.19 -4.57
C THR A 344 -6.78 1.73 -4.25
N VAL A 345 -5.55 1.43 -3.82
CA VAL A 345 -5.13 0.07 -3.50
C VAL A 345 -5.86 -0.45 -2.26
N ARG A 346 -5.98 0.37 -1.21
CA ARG A 346 -6.70 0.01 0.02
C ARG A 346 -8.15 -0.37 -0.26
N THR A 347 -8.87 0.46 -0.99
CA THR A 347 -10.27 0.18 -1.35
C THR A 347 -10.39 -1.07 -2.21
N THR A 348 -9.43 -1.30 -3.11
CA THR A 348 -9.38 -2.50 -3.97
C THR A 348 -9.15 -3.78 -3.14
N LEU A 349 -8.18 -3.79 -2.23
CA LEU A 349 -7.93 -4.95 -1.36
C LEU A 349 -9.16 -5.32 -0.52
N ARG A 350 -9.78 -4.32 0.09
CA ARG A 350 -10.97 -4.53 0.95
C ARG A 350 -12.16 -5.08 0.18
N ILE A 351 -12.42 -4.56 -1.01
CA ILE A 351 -13.55 -5.03 -1.82
C ILE A 351 -13.30 -6.43 -2.39
N LEU A 352 -12.06 -6.72 -2.85
CA LEU A 352 -11.71 -8.04 -3.35
C LEU A 352 -11.76 -9.10 -2.25
N ALA A 353 -11.27 -8.82 -1.05
CA ALA A 353 -11.36 -9.76 0.07
C ALA A 353 -12.81 -10.15 0.39
N LYS A 354 -13.72 -9.19 0.40
CA LYS A 354 -15.16 -9.43 0.62
C LYS A 354 -15.79 -10.20 -0.54
N LEU A 355 -15.49 -9.82 -1.78
CA LEU A 355 -16.01 -10.48 -2.98
C LEU A 355 -15.59 -11.95 -3.01
N VAL A 356 -14.29 -12.24 -2.80
CA VAL A 356 -13.77 -13.62 -2.76
C VAL A 356 -14.41 -14.43 -1.63
N ALA A 357 -14.59 -13.83 -0.44
CA ALA A 357 -15.22 -14.51 0.70
C ALA A 357 -16.68 -14.91 0.43
N GLY A 358 -17.40 -14.15 -0.41
CA GLY A 358 -18.79 -14.43 -0.80
C GLY A 358 -18.94 -15.24 -2.09
N MET A 359 -17.87 -15.45 -2.84
CA MET A 359 -17.89 -16.21 -4.10
C MET A 359 -18.11 -17.69 -3.87
N THR A 360 -18.82 -18.36 -4.80
CA THR A 360 -19.06 -19.80 -4.75
C THR A 360 -18.66 -20.49 -6.04
N VAL A 361 -18.41 -21.81 -5.96
CA VAL A 361 -18.00 -22.66 -7.09
C VAL A 361 -19.21 -23.47 -7.57
N ASP A 362 -19.39 -23.55 -8.88
CA ASP A 362 -20.28 -24.50 -9.51
C ASP A 362 -19.45 -25.73 -9.94
N ALA A 363 -19.41 -26.74 -9.08
CA ALA A 363 -18.59 -27.93 -9.30
C ALA A 363 -19.03 -28.74 -10.53
N ASP A 364 -20.32 -28.73 -10.87
CA ASP A 364 -20.83 -29.45 -12.02
C ASP A 364 -20.43 -28.74 -13.31
N ALA A 365 -20.50 -27.41 -13.35
CA ALA A 365 -20.00 -26.61 -14.48
C ALA A 365 -18.49 -26.82 -14.69
N CYS A 366 -17.71 -26.85 -13.60
CA CYS A 366 -16.28 -27.13 -13.66
C CYS A 366 -15.98 -28.50 -14.28
N ARG A 367 -16.70 -29.56 -13.85
CA ARG A 367 -16.53 -30.92 -14.42
C ARG A 367 -17.00 -31.03 -15.86
N ALA A 368 -18.13 -30.40 -16.20
CA ALA A 368 -18.68 -30.43 -17.56
C ALA A 368 -17.77 -29.78 -18.61
N ALA A 369 -16.82 -28.94 -18.21
CA ALA A 369 -15.86 -28.30 -19.09
C ALA A 369 -14.72 -29.21 -19.57
N PHE A 370 -14.56 -30.38 -18.99
CA PHE A 370 -13.51 -31.32 -19.39
C PHE A 370 -13.85 -31.99 -20.72
N SER A 371 -12.95 -31.89 -21.68
CA SER A 371 -13.00 -32.58 -22.97
C SER A 371 -11.87 -33.60 -23.05
N PRO A 372 -11.95 -34.62 -23.92
CA PRO A 372 -10.90 -35.64 -24.06
C PRO A 372 -9.49 -35.08 -24.21
N GLY A 373 -9.32 -33.98 -24.94
CA GLY A 373 -8.02 -33.35 -25.17
C GLY A 373 -7.34 -32.82 -23.91
N VAL A 374 -8.10 -32.50 -22.84
CA VAL A 374 -7.53 -32.05 -21.56
C VAL A 374 -6.68 -33.15 -20.90
N PHE A 375 -6.97 -34.44 -21.16
CA PHE A 375 -6.27 -35.59 -20.60
C PHE A 375 -5.08 -36.07 -21.45
N ALA A 376 -4.85 -35.48 -22.64
CA ALA A 376 -3.85 -35.96 -23.60
C ALA A 376 -2.44 -36.12 -22.99
N THR A 377 -2.01 -35.13 -22.19
CA THR A 377 -0.71 -35.21 -21.51
C THR A 377 -0.67 -36.31 -20.46
N ASP A 378 -1.76 -36.50 -19.72
CA ASP A 378 -1.84 -37.55 -18.68
C ASP A 378 -1.81 -38.95 -19.31
N VAL A 379 -2.45 -39.12 -20.48
CA VAL A 379 -2.37 -40.36 -21.31
C VAL A 379 -0.94 -40.61 -21.77
N ALA A 380 -0.24 -39.62 -22.31
CA ALA A 380 1.15 -39.79 -22.74
C ALA A 380 2.07 -40.14 -21.57
N LEU A 381 1.90 -39.49 -20.41
CA LEU A 381 2.70 -39.77 -19.21
C LEU A 381 2.44 -41.20 -18.62
N ARG A 382 1.22 -41.71 -18.73
CA ARG A 382 0.96 -43.11 -18.36
C ARG A 382 1.72 -44.10 -19.28
N LYS A 383 1.83 -43.83 -20.57
CA LYS A 383 2.67 -44.61 -21.49
C LYS A 383 4.14 -44.56 -21.10
N VAL A 384 4.62 -43.37 -20.70
CA VAL A 384 5.99 -43.19 -20.18
C VAL A 384 6.22 -44.03 -18.91
N ALA A 385 5.26 -44.02 -17.98
CA ALA A 385 5.33 -44.83 -16.77
C ALA A 385 5.32 -46.34 -17.07
N ALA A 386 4.77 -46.74 -18.22
CA ALA A 386 4.81 -48.11 -18.73
C ALA A 386 6.12 -48.45 -19.53
N GLY A 387 7.07 -47.54 -19.59
CA GLY A 387 8.38 -47.71 -20.23
C GLY A 387 8.52 -47.17 -21.65
N VAL A 388 7.51 -46.52 -22.21
CA VAL A 388 7.61 -45.88 -23.55
C VAL A 388 8.41 -44.58 -23.44
N PRO A 389 9.40 -44.36 -24.33
CA PRO A 389 10.11 -43.06 -24.35
C PRO A 389 9.16 -41.87 -24.55
N TRP A 390 9.42 -40.75 -23.85
CA TRP A 390 8.54 -39.58 -23.87
C TRP A 390 8.17 -39.10 -25.29
N ARG A 391 9.13 -39.03 -26.18
CA ARG A 391 8.87 -38.55 -27.56
C ARG A 391 7.94 -39.46 -28.35
N ASP A 392 8.11 -40.76 -28.16
CA ASP A 392 7.25 -41.76 -28.81
C ASP A 392 5.84 -41.74 -28.23
N ALA A 393 5.71 -41.67 -26.92
CA ALA A 393 4.42 -41.51 -26.25
C ALA A 393 3.69 -40.21 -26.67
N TYR A 394 4.45 -39.10 -26.78
CA TYR A 394 3.90 -37.81 -27.22
C TYR A 394 3.40 -37.86 -28.68
N HIS A 395 4.21 -38.42 -29.57
CA HIS A 395 3.83 -38.52 -31.00
C HIS A 395 2.62 -39.46 -31.17
N ASP A 396 2.62 -40.58 -30.50
CA ASP A 396 1.51 -41.52 -30.56
C ASP A 396 0.18 -40.87 -30.10
N VAL A 397 0.18 -40.15 -28.97
CA VAL A 397 -1.03 -39.45 -28.52
C VAL A 397 -1.40 -38.30 -29.45
N ARG A 398 -0.43 -37.52 -29.95
CA ARG A 398 -0.67 -36.41 -30.87
C ARG A 398 -1.31 -36.89 -32.18
N ASP A 399 -0.82 -38.02 -32.69
CA ASP A 399 -1.26 -38.56 -34.00
C ASP A 399 -2.61 -39.31 -33.88
N HIS A 400 -3.14 -39.51 -32.65
CA HIS A 400 -4.39 -40.20 -32.37
C HIS A 400 -5.29 -39.39 -31.40
N LEU A 401 -5.26 -38.05 -31.46
CA LEU A 401 -6.07 -37.21 -30.57
C LEU A 401 -7.57 -37.48 -30.65
N GLU A 402 -8.08 -37.86 -31.83
CA GLU A 402 -9.48 -38.19 -32.07
C GLU A 402 -9.90 -39.50 -31.38
N MET A 403 -8.96 -40.32 -30.99
CA MET A 403 -9.21 -41.55 -30.26
C MET A 403 -9.22 -41.42 -28.75
N LEU A 404 -8.95 -40.20 -28.26
CA LEU A 404 -8.99 -39.92 -26.82
C LEU A 404 -10.44 -39.97 -26.32
N GLU A 405 -10.65 -40.68 -25.22
CA GLU A 405 -11.93 -40.71 -24.52
C GLU A 405 -11.93 -39.68 -23.36
N SER A 406 -13.13 -39.27 -22.96
CA SER A 406 -13.29 -38.50 -21.73
C SER A 406 -12.98 -39.40 -20.54
N GLU A 407 -12.11 -38.87 -19.66
CA GLU A 407 -11.75 -39.54 -18.40
C GLU A 407 -12.46 -38.90 -17.22
N ASP A 408 -12.44 -39.55 -16.08
CA ASP A 408 -12.93 -39.02 -14.82
C ASP A 408 -11.98 -37.89 -14.36
N ALA A 409 -12.50 -36.65 -14.36
CA ALA A 409 -11.76 -35.48 -13.94
C ALA A 409 -11.30 -35.56 -12.48
N ASP A 410 -12.12 -36.13 -11.60
CA ASP A 410 -11.77 -36.32 -10.18
C ASP A 410 -10.63 -37.34 -10.02
N ALA A 411 -10.59 -38.39 -10.84
CA ALA A 411 -9.48 -39.35 -10.86
C ALA A 411 -8.19 -38.70 -11.40
N ALA A 412 -8.28 -37.87 -12.47
CA ALA A 412 -7.14 -37.21 -13.07
C ALA A 412 -6.47 -36.21 -12.10
N VAL A 413 -7.24 -35.42 -11.33
CA VAL A 413 -6.67 -34.51 -10.34
C VAL A 413 -6.06 -35.26 -9.16
N LYS A 414 -6.65 -36.41 -8.73
CA LYS A 414 -6.09 -37.26 -7.67
C LYS A 414 -4.74 -37.90 -8.03
N ALA A 415 -4.45 -38.09 -9.30
CA ALA A 415 -3.15 -38.58 -9.75
C ALA A 415 -2.01 -37.58 -9.58
N LYS A 416 -2.30 -36.29 -9.32
CA LYS A 416 -1.32 -35.19 -9.20
C LYS A 416 -1.12 -34.84 -7.74
N SER A 417 -0.20 -35.55 -7.06
CA SER A 417 0.01 -35.46 -5.61
C SER A 417 1.37 -34.93 -5.17
N HIS A 418 2.28 -34.60 -6.12
CA HIS A 418 3.56 -34.00 -5.76
C HIS A 418 3.37 -32.54 -5.32
N GLU A 419 4.37 -32.01 -4.62
CA GLU A 419 4.36 -30.68 -4.01
C GLU A 419 3.88 -29.58 -5.00
N GLY A 420 2.92 -28.77 -4.54
CA GLY A 420 2.34 -27.65 -5.30
C GLY A 420 1.33 -28.03 -6.38
N THR A 421 0.97 -29.32 -6.53
CA THR A 421 -0.05 -29.76 -7.49
C THR A 421 -1.41 -30.01 -6.84
N CYS A 422 -2.39 -30.49 -7.62
CA CYS A 422 -3.80 -30.62 -7.22
C CYS A 422 -4.04 -31.18 -5.81
N LEU A 423 -3.34 -32.25 -5.42
CA LEU A 423 -3.39 -32.83 -4.07
C LEU A 423 -2.11 -32.62 -3.26
N GLY A 424 -1.15 -31.87 -3.81
CA GLY A 424 0.11 -31.54 -3.14
C GLY A 424 0.14 -30.12 -2.56
N ILE A 425 -0.98 -29.41 -2.51
CA ILE A 425 -1.10 -28.10 -1.87
C ILE A 425 -1.07 -28.29 -0.36
N ASP A 426 -0.10 -27.63 0.29
CA ASP A 426 -0.06 -27.49 1.74
C ASP A 426 -0.53 -26.10 2.14
N LEU A 427 -1.78 -25.97 2.53
CA LEU A 427 -2.35 -24.70 3.03
C LEU A 427 -1.63 -24.16 4.25
N GLY A 428 -0.96 -25.02 5.04
CA GLY A 428 -0.19 -24.59 6.21
C GLY A 428 0.93 -23.62 5.87
N ILE A 429 1.53 -23.75 4.68
CA ILE A 429 2.59 -22.84 4.18
C ILE A 429 2.04 -21.42 4.05
N TYR A 430 0.89 -21.25 3.40
CA TYR A 430 0.26 -19.95 3.17
C TYR A 430 -0.23 -19.33 4.48
N LEU A 431 -0.92 -20.13 5.32
CA LEU A 431 -1.44 -19.67 6.60
C LEU A 431 -0.32 -19.23 7.54
N LYS A 432 0.82 -19.93 7.51
CA LYS A 432 2.01 -19.52 8.27
C LYS A 432 2.57 -18.20 7.78
N ARG A 433 2.75 -18.02 6.46
CA ARG A 433 3.19 -16.73 5.87
C ARG A 433 2.27 -15.59 6.27
N ILE A 434 0.95 -15.78 6.18
CA ILE A 434 -0.07 -14.81 6.58
C ILE A 434 0.06 -14.44 8.06
N SER A 435 0.18 -15.45 8.94
CA SER A 435 0.31 -15.25 10.38
C SER A 435 1.59 -14.49 10.74
N ASP A 436 2.72 -14.90 10.19
CA ASP A 436 4.03 -14.29 10.45
C ASP A 436 4.06 -12.83 9.98
N ALA A 437 3.56 -12.55 8.78
CA ALA A 437 3.50 -11.19 8.23
C ALA A 437 2.55 -10.29 9.04
N THR A 438 1.38 -10.79 9.40
CA THR A 438 0.42 -10.03 10.22
C THR A 438 1.01 -9.70 11.59
N ALA A 439 1.62 -10.68 12.26
CA ALA A 439 2.24 -10.47 13.57
C ALA A 439 3.41 -9.47 13.51
N LEU A 440 4.22 -9.51 12.45
CA LEU A 440 5.32 -8.55 12.26
C LEU A 440 4.78 -7.13 12.02
N ALA A 441 3.76 -6.99 11.17
CA ALA A 441 3.12 -5.70 10.90
C ALA A 441 2.50 -5.10 12.17
N GLU A 442 1.79 -5.91 12.96
CA GLU A 442 1.22 -5.49 14.25
C GLU A 442 2.29 -5.05 15.24
N LYS A 443 3.33 -5.84 15.42
CA LYS A 443 4.46 -5.50 16.30
C LYS A 443 5.11 -4.16 15.92
N ARG A 444 5.34 -3.93 14.62
CA ARG A 444 5.93 -2.69 14.12
C ARG A 444 4.99 -1.50 14.31
N LEU A 445 3.70 -1.68 14.04
CA LEU A 445 2.68 -0.65 14.22
C LEU A 445 2.54 -0.27 15.70
N ASP A 446 2.49 -1.24 16.62
CA ASP A 446 2.45 -0.99 18.05
C ASP A 446 3.69 -0.25 18.57
N ALA A 447 4.86 -0.55 18.02
CA ALA A 447 6.10 0.17 18.34
C ALA A 447 6.02 1.64 17.89
N LEU A 448 5.58 1.91 16.66
CA LEU A 448 5.40 3.26 16.13
C LEU A 448 4.37 4.06 16.94
N GLU A 449 3.21 3.46 17.22
CA GLU A 449 2.18 4.06 18.08
C GLU A 449 2.68 4.27 19.52
N GLY A 450 3.52 3.38 20.00
CA GLY A 450 4.20 3.50 21.29
C GLY A 450 5.10 4.74 21.37
N CYS A 451 5.86 5.03 20.30
CA CYS A 451 6.65 6.26 20.17
C CYS A 451 5.75 7.50 20.17
N CYS A 452 4.67 7.47 19.36
CA CYS A 452 3.69 8.56 19.30
C CYS A 452 3.08 8.84 20.69
N ARG A 453 2.59 7.80 21.38
CA ARG A 453 2.03 7.94 22.73
C ARG A 453 3.02 8.50 23.77
N LYS A 454 4.30 8.16 23.68
CA LYS A 454 5.34 8.70 24.58
C LYS A 454 5.63 10.18 24.30
N LEU A 455 5.63 10.59 23.04
CA LEU A 455 5.89 11.96 22.61
C LEU A 455 4.71 12.90 22.91
N LEU A 456 3.48 12.44 22.80
CA LEU A 456 2.27 13.25 22.92
C LEU A 456 1.57 13.10 24.29
N ARG A 457 2.32 12.65 25.28
CA ARG A 457 1.85 12.60 26.69
C ARG A 457 2.20 13.85 27.48
#